data_4037d9a75aa9b6b0e99c5a5f279ece6e
#
_entry.id   4037d9a75aa9b6b0e99c5a5f279ece6e
#
_cell.length_a   1.000
_cell.length_b   1.000
_cell.length_c   1.000
_cell.angle_alpha   90.00
_cell.angle_beta   90.00
_cell.angle_gamma   90.00
#
_symmetry.space_group_name_H-M   'P 1'
#
loop_
_entity.id
_entity.type
_entity.pdbx_description
1 polymer ?
#
loop_
_entity_poly.entity_id
_entity_poly.type
_entity_poly.pdbx_seq_one_letter_code
_entity_poly.pdbx_strand_id
1 'polypeptide(L)'
;MAHETPAIRRTLTRWYTTIWVRIAALSVVTLTIGCGTPYAQPERAAKDMPDALIPVEVDLGKFECTVPNDKTNSTIQIDFHAFAKMPRYKSQELEPLLESHHNRFRHNVLLHVRKFDRPTLNDPDLTQLREALSGAIREVLPENKVEMIGFYHFQFLEE
;
A
#
# COMPACT_ATOMS: atom_id res chain seq x y z
N MET A 1 -56.89 -6.80 -48.25
CA MET A 1 -57.02 -8.15 -47.65
C MET A 1 -55.61 -8.58 -47.28
N ALA A 2 -55.20 -8.36 -46.01
CA ALA A 2 -53.87 -8.73 -45.48
C ALA A 2 -54.04 -10.01 -44.65
N HIS A 3 -53.42 -11.10 -45.12
CA HIS A 3 -53.37 -12.39 -44.44
C HIS A 3 -52.21 -12.31 -43.41
N GLU A 4 -52.53 -12.09 -42.14
CA GLU A 4 -51.62 -12.29 -41.07
C GLU A 4 -51.42 -13.79 -40.79
N THR A 5 -50.20 -14.27 -40.97
CA THR A 5 -49.82 -15.66 -40.73
C THR A 5 -49.70 -15.93 -39.21
N PRO A 6 -50.39 -16.93 -38.66
CA PRO A 6 -50.42 -17.23 -37.21
C PRO A 6 -49.13 -17.86 -36.64
N ALA A 7 -48.07 -17.96 -37.44
CA ALA A 7 -46.83 -18.64 -37.03
C ALA A 7 -45.91 -17.82 -36.11
N ILE A 8 -46.00 -16.48 -36.13
CA ILE A 8 -45.07 -15.62 -35.38
C ILE A 8 -45.46 -15.54 -33.89
N ARG A 9 -46.71 -15.76 -33.53
CA ARG A 9 -47.16 -15.67 -32.11
C ARG A 9 -46.69 -16.85 -31.23
N ARG A 10 -46.42 -18.03 -31.82
CA ARG A 10 -46.03 -19.22 -31.03
C ARG A 10 -44.53 -19.27 -30.67
N THR A 11 -43.71 -18.56 -31.39
CA THR A 11 -42.25 -18.54 -31.12
C THR A 11 -41.84 -17.56 -30.03
N LEU A 12 -42.57 -16.45 -29.86
CA LEU A 12 -42.26 -15.44 -28.84
C LEU A 12 -42.55 -15.93 -27.41
N THR A 13 -43.65 -16.66 -27.19
CA THR A 13 -43.99 -17.18 -25.85
C THR A 13 -43.02 -18.26 -25.38
N ARG A 14 -42.40 -19.01 -26.29
CA ARG A 14 -41.43 -20.06 -25.94
C ARG A 14 -40.07 -19.52 -25.57
N TRP A 15 -39.70 -18.33 -26.05
CA TRP A 15 -38.48 -17.63 -25.70
C TRP A 15 -38.55 -16.99 -24.32
N TYR A 16 -39.67 -16.41 -23.95
CA TYR A 16 -39.87 -15.80 -22.64
C TYR A 16 -39.81 -16.82 -21.51
N THR A 17 -40.37 -18.00 -21.66
CA THR A 17 -40.32 -19.04 -20.63
C THR A 17 -38.91 -19.59 -20.40
N THR A 18 -38.09 -19.71 -21.46
CA THR A 18 -36.69 -20.17 -21.34
C THR A 18 -35.79 -19.13 -20.72
N ILE A 19 -36.02 -17.84 -20.94
CA ILE A 19 -35.23 -16.76 -20.34
C ILE A 19 -35.55 -16.65 -18.84
N TRP A 20 -36.79 -16.71 -18.42
CA TRP A 20 -37.19 -16.65 -17.02
C TRP A 20 -36.69 -17.83 -16.18
N VAL A 21 -36.70 -19.04 -16.74
CA VAL A 21 -36.16 -20.23 -16.06
C VAL A 21 -34.66 -20.16 -15.90
N ARG A 22 -33.92 -19.55 -16.83
CA ARG A 22 -32.46 -19.36 -16.72
C ARG A 22 -32.10 -18.27 -15.74
N ILE A 23 -32.88 -17.20 -15.61
CA ILE A 23 -32.67 -16.13 -14.63
C ILE A 23 -32.97 -16.64 -13.21
N ALA A 24 -34.01 -17.46 -13.03
CA ALA A 24 -34.31 -18.06 -11.73
C ALA A 24 -33.23 -19.07 -11.28
N ALA A 25 -32.61 -19.80 -12.22
CA ALA A 25 -31.50 -20.72 -11.89
C ALA A 25 -30.19 -20.00 -11.54
N LEU A 26 -29.95 -18.80 -12.10
CA LEU A 26 -28.76 -18.00 -11.73
C LEU A 26 -28.87 -17.35 -10.33
N SER A 27 -30.08 -17.04 -9.89
CA SER A 27 -30.33 -16.40 -8.59
C SER A 27 -30.08 -17.32 -7.40
N VAL A 28 -30.16 -18.64 -7.57
CA VAL A 28 -29.94 -19.60 -6.47
C VAL A 28 -28.44 -19.89 -6.23
N VAL A 29 -27.58 -19.68 -7.25
CA VAL A 29 -26.15 -19.96 -7.13
C VAL A 29 -25.40 -18.82 -6.41
N THR A 30 -25.96 -17.61 -6.36
CA THR A 30 -25.29 -16.45 -5.71
C THR A 30 -25.49 -16.39 -4.20
N LEU A 31 -26.31 -17.24 -3.59
CA LEU A 31 -26.59 -17.23 -2.15
C LEU A 31 -25.72 -18.18 -1.31
N THR A 32 -24.83 -18.95 -1.93
CA THR A 32 -23.97 -19.91 -1.20
C THR A 32 -22.49 -19.55 -1.14
N ILE A 33 -22.06 -18.39 -1.68
CA ILE A 33 -20.67 -17.89 -1.54
C ILE A 33 -20.60 -16.80 -0.46
N GLY A 34 -21.28 -17.05 0.65
CA GLY A 34 -21.17 -16.30 1.89
C GLY A 34 -20.42 -17.07 2.97
N CYS A 35 -19.49 -17.98 2.62
CA CYS A 35 -18.47 -18.42 3.55
C CYS A 35 -17.48 -17.28 3.67
N GLY A 36 -17.70 -16.42 4.67
CA GLY A 36 -16.69 -15.49 5.15
C GLY A 36 -15.41 -16.28 5.34
N THR A 37 -14.39 -15.95 4.55
CA THR A 37 -13.03 -16.34 4.89
C THR A 37 -12.85 -15.90 6.33
N PRO A 38 -12.54 -16.80 7.27
CA PRO A 38 -12.20 -16.36 8.61
C PRO A 38 -11.04 -15.39 8.42
N TYR A 39 -11.27 -14.11 8.71
CA TYR A 39 -10.19 -13.17 8.88
C TYR A 39 -9.28 -13.81 9.92
N ALA A 40 -8.19 -14.41 9.48
CA ALA A 40 -7.16 -14.92 10.36
C ALA A 40 -6.77 -13.74 11.22
N GLN A 41 -7.15 -13.76 12.49
CA GLN A 41 -6.84 -12.68 13.42
C GLN A 41 -5.31 -12.59 13.43
N PRO A 42 -4.72 -11.44 13.04
CA PRO A 42 -3.26 -11.32 12.94
C PRO A 42 -2.54 -11.64 14.25
N GLU A 43 -3.22 -11.47 15.38
CA GLU A 43 -2.71 -11.82 16.72
C GLU A 43 -2.47 -13.34 16.94
N ARG A 44 -3.28 -14.21 16.32
CA ARG A 44 -3.07 -15.67 16.47
C ARG A 44 -1.89 -16.15 15.63
N ALA A 45 -1.72 -15.61 14.42
CA ALA A 45 -0.59 -15.94 13.57
C ALA A 45 0.76 -15.50 14.18
N ALA A 46 0.77 -14.37 14.90
CA ALA A 46 1.97 -13.88 15.58
C ALA A 46 2.38 -14.75 16.78
N LYS A 47 1.41 -15.40 17.47
CA LYS A 47 1.67 -16.21 18.66
C LYS A 47 2.34 -17.58 18.35
N ASP A 48 2.14 -18.08 17.14
CA ASP A 48 2.69 -19.36 16.68
C ASP A 48 3.98 -19.19 15.83
N MET A 49 4.43 -17.96 15.61
CA MET A 49 5.63 -17.67 14.85
C MET A 49 6.89 -17.87 15.72
N PRO A 50 7.96 -18.49 15.19
CA PRO A 50 9.26 -18.49 15.85
C PRO A 50 9.69 -17.05 16.18
N ASP A 51 10.27 -16.83 17.35
CA ASP A 51 10.62 -15.50 17.87
C ASP A 51 11.46 -14.66 16.87
N ALA A 52 12.34 -15.32 16.12
CA ALA A 52 13.14 -14.68 15.07
C ALA A 52 12.33 -14.08 13.91
N LEU A 53 11.13 -14.63 13.64
CA LEU A 53 10.27 -14.20 12.54
C LEU A 53 9.21 -13.16 12.95
N ILE A 54 9.09 -12.87 14.25
CA ILE A 54 8.16 -11.86 14.72
C ILE A 54 8.52 -10.52 14.09
N PRO A 55 7.56 -9.84 13.40
CA PRO A 55 7.82 -8.55 12.81
C PRO A 55 8.01 -7.51 13.92
N VAL A 56 9.08 -6.73 13.83
CA VAL A 56 9.40 -5.62 14.73
C VAL A 56 9.56 -4.33 13.93
N GLU A 57 9.39 -3.21 14.61
CA GLU A 57 9.59 -1.88 14.05
C GLU A 57 10.99 -1.38 14.44
N VAL A 58 11.76 -0.95 13.45
CA VAL A 58 13.07 -0.32 13.60
C VAL A 58 12.89 1.15 13.31
N ASP A 59 13.27 1.99 14.27
CA ASP A 59 13.22 3.45 14.13
C ASP A 59 14.28 3.90 13.09
N LEU A 60 13.84 4.59 12.05
CA LEU A 60 14.71 5.20 11.03
C LEU A 60 15.06 6.64 11.35
N GLY A 61 14.42 7.22 12.37
CA GLY A 61 14.67 8.55 12.87
C GLY A 61 13.73 9.63 12.35
N LYS A 62 13.95 10.83 12.87
CA LYS A 62 13.24 12.06 12.49
C LYS A 62 14.01 12.83 11.44
N PHE A 63 13.28 13.35 10.47
CA PHE A 63 13.81 14.12 9.35
C PHE A 63 13.07 15.45 9.26
N GLU A 64 13.84 16.53 9.23
CA GLU A 64 13.35 17.87 8.96
C GLU A 64 14.14 18.42 7.78
N CYS A 65 13.47 18.90 6.77
CA CYS A 65 14.13 19.56 5.65
C CYS A 65 13.26 20.66 5.05
N THR A 66 13.93 21.62 4.44
CA THR A 66 13.34 22.73 3.74
C THR A 66 13.70 22.61 2.27
N VAL A 67 12.68 22.64 1.40
CA VAL A 67 12.82 22.52 -0.06
C VAL A 67 12.33 23.81 -0.70
N PRO A 68 13.17 24.53 -1.44
CA PRO A 68 12.72 25.69 -2.21
C PRO A 68 11.80 25.22 -3.36
N ASN A 69 10.71 25.93 -3.57
CA ASN A 69 9.81 25.73 -4.68
C ASN A 69 9.94 26.92 -5.66
N ASP A 70 10.85 26.80 -6.61
CA ASP A 70 11.15 27.88 -7.58
C ASP A 70 9.94 28.27 -8.46
N LYS A 71 8.94 27.37 -8.59
CA LYS A 71 7.76 27.63 -9.43
C LYS A 71 6.80 28.64 -8.78
N THR A 72 6.70 28.61 -7.47
CA THR A 72 5.78 29.44 -6.68
C THR A 72 6.51 30.51 -5.87
N ASN A 73 7.84 30.52 -5.91
CA ASN A 73 8.69 31.33 -5.03
C ASN A 73 8.34 31.16 -3.55
N SER A 74 7.99 29.92 -3.20
CA SER A 74 7.64 29.50 -1.85
C SER A 74 8.67 28.49 -1.31
N THR A 75 8.55 28.17 -0.04
CA THR A 75 9.40 27.21 0.64
C THR A 75 8.53 26.10 1.23
N ILE A 76 8.87 24.86 0.96
CA ILE A 76 8.18 23.71 1.55
C ILE A 76 9.02 23.20 2.71
N GLN A 77 8.47 23.25 3.91
CA GLN A 77 9.04 22.64 5.10
C GLN A 77 8.41 21.26 5.28
N ILE A 78 9.23 20.21 5.40
CA ILE A 78 8.82 18.81 5.52
C ILE A 78 9.38 18.27 6.83
N ASP A 79 8.52 17.68 7.65
CA ASP A 79 8.85 16.99 8.88
C ASP A 79 8.21 15.60 8.89
N PHE A 80 9.01 14.57 9.14
CA PHE A 80 8.50 13.21 9.25
C PHE A 80 9.36 12.34 10.16
N HIS A 81 8.72 11.35 10.79
CA HIS A 81 9.36 10.33 11.59
C HIS A 81 8.99 8.95 11.01
N ALA A 82 9.99 8.25 10.50
CA ALA A 82 9.82 6.99 9.78
C ALA A 82 10.28 5.78 10.58
N PHE A 83 9.66 4.63 10.32
CA PHE A 83 10.09 3.33 10.80
C PHE A 83 10.09 2.30 9.67
N ALA A 84 10.91 1.26 9.83
CA ALA A 84 10.90 0.07 8.96
C ALA A 84 10.34 -1.12 9.72
N LYS A 85 9.43 -1.88 9.10
CA LYS A 85 8.93 -3.14 9.65
C LYS A 85 9.62 -4.32 8.98
N MET A 86 10.17 -5.20 9.79
CA MET A 86 10.93 -6.37 9.33
C MET A 86 10.96 -7.46 10.40
N PRO A 87 11.33 -8.72 10.06
CA PRO A 87 11.54 -9.76 11.04
C PRO A 87 12.65 -9.42 12.05
N ARG A 88 12.50 -9.83 13.31
CA ARG A 88 13.42 -9.52 14.41
C ARG A 88 14.88 -9.86 14.10
N TYR A 89 15.14 -11.02 13.45
CA TYR A 89 16.52 -11.38 13.11
C TYR A 89 17.20 -10.38 12.18
N LYS A 90 16.43 -9.73 11.29
CA LYS A 90 16.96 -8.69 10.40
C LYS A 90 17.13 -7.35 11.11
N SER A 91 16.28 -7.02 12.09
CA SER A 91 16.43 -5.79 12.85
C SER A 91 17.72 -5.76 13.64
N GLN A 92 18.13 -6.91 14.19
CA GLN A 92 19.39 -7.06 14.92
C GLN A 92 20.63 -6.80 14.04
N GLU A 93 20.53 -7.01 12.73
CA GLU A 93 21.58 -6.67 11.76
C GLU A 93 21.51 -5.20 11.32
N LEU A 94 20.28 -4.68 11.11
CA LEU A 94 20.06 -3.34 10.60
C LEU A 94 20.40 -2.25 11.63
N GLU A 95 19.97 -2.40 12.88
CA GLU A 95 20.13 -1.38 13.91
C GLU A 95 21.60 -0.92 14.10
N PRO A 96 22.59 -1.82 14.29
CA PRO A 96 23.98 -1.42 14.44
C PRO A 96 24.57 -0.80 13.16
N LEU A 97 24.07 -1.22 11.98
CA LEU A 97 24.52 -0.63 10.71
C LEU A 97 23.93 0.76 10.49
N LEU A 98 22.66 0.97 10.85
CA LEU A 98 22.06 2.32 10.84
C LEU A 98 22.79 3.25 11.79
N GLU A 99 23.16 2.80 12.99
CA GLU A 99 23.92 3.59 13.95
C GLU A 99 25.30 3.96 13.39
N SER A 100 26.03 2.98 12.85
CA SER A 100 27.37 3.20 12.29
C SER A 100 27.38 4.08 11.04
N HIS A 101 26.31 4.03 10.24
CA HIS A 101 26.16 4.79 8.99
C HIS A 101 25.10 5.88 9.05
N HIS A 102 24.70 6.30 10.25
CA HIS A 102 23.60 7.24 10.49
C HIS A 102 23.68 8.49 9.62
N ASN A 103 24.85 9.14 9.57
CA ASN A 103 25.02 10.37 8.80
C ASN A 103 24.85 10.14 7.28
N ARG A 104 25.38 9.03 6.78
CA ARG A 104 25.25 8.68 5.35
C ARG A 104 23.81 8.35 5.00
N PHE A 105 23.14 7.56 5.83
CA PHE A 105 21.73 7.24 5.66
C PHE A 105 20.87 8.49 5.64
N ARG A 106 21.02 9.36 6.66
CA ARG A 106 20.30 10.63 6.76
C ARG A 106 20.57 11.52 5.55
N HIS A 107 21.81 11.63 5.11
CA HIS A 107 22.19 12.43 3.95
C HIS A 107 21.48 11.94 2.67
N ASN A 108 21.49 10.63 2.42
CA ASN A 108 20.86 10.03 1.24
C ASN A 108 19.35 10.27 1.23
N VAL A 109 18.68 10.08 2.37
CA VAL A 109 17.24 10.37 2.49
C VAL A 109 16.95 11.84 2.15
N LEU A 110 17.69 12.77 2.73
CA LEU A 110 17.51 14.21 2.49
C LEU A 110 17.78 14.61 1.03
N LEU A 111 18.74 13.97 0.35
CA LEU A 111 18.99 14.20 -1.08
C LEU A 111 17.80 13.80 -1.95
N HIS A 112 17.09 12.73 -1.59
CA HIS A 112 15.88 12.32 -2.30
C HIS A 112 14.70 13.22 -1.99
N VAL A 113 14.47 13.52 -0.72
CA VAL A 113 13.34 14.35 -0.27
C VAL A 113 13.39 15.76 -0.84
N ARG A 114 14.59 16.34 -1.02
CA ARG A 114 14.79 17.66 -1.64
C ARG A 114 14.34 17.76 -3.10
N LYS A 115 14.08 16.63 -3.76
CA LYS A 115 13.59 16.58 -5.15
C LYS A 115 12.06 16.48 -5.23
N PHE A 116 11.38 16.35 -4.09
CA PHE A 116 9.94 16.20 -4.06
C PHE A 116 9.25 17.52 -4.33
N ASP A 117 8.18 17.43 -5.07
CA ASP A 117 7.27 18.54 -5.32
C ASP A 117 5.96 18.36 -4.54
N ARG A 118 5.11 19.37 -4.58
CA ARG A 118 3.83 19.35 -3.87
C ARG A 118 2.92 18.18 -4.25
N PRO A 119 2.77 17.78 -5.52
CA PRO A 119 2.00 16.58 -5.88
C PRO A 119 2.52 15.32 -5.21
N THR A 120 3.83 15.14 -5.13
CA THR A 120 4.46 14.00 -4.45
C THR A 120 4.17 13.99 -2.95
N LEU A 121 4.18 15.16 -2.30
CA LEU A 121 3.91 15.29 -0.86
C LEU A 121 2.43 15.14 -0.51
N ASN A 122 1.53 15.38 -1.47
CA ASN A 122 0.08 15.19 -1.32
C ASN A 122 -0.38 13.74 -1.59
N ASP A 123 0.53 12.84 -1.98
CA ASP A 123 0.23 11.43 -2.14
C ASP A 123 -0.11 10.81 -0.76
N PRO A 124 -1.35 10.34 -0.53
CA PRO A 124 -1.75 9.78 0.76
C PRO A 124 -0.95 8.54 1.16
N ASP A 125 -0.44 7.82 0.17
CA ASP A 125 0.38 6.62 0.38
C ASP A 125 1.86 6.94 0.54
N LEU A 126 2.29 8.17 0.27
CA LEU A 126 3.69 8.63 0.31
C LEU A 126 4.65 7.68 -0.43
N THR A 127 4.21 7.20 -1.60
CA THR A 127 4.88 6.13 -2.37
C THR A 127 6.33 6.47 -2.66
N GLN A 128 6.60 7.66 -3.18
CA GLN A 128 7.96 8.10 -3.52
C GLN A 128 8.84 8.27 -2.27
N LEU A 129 8.26 8.71 -1.15
CA LEU A 129 9.00 8.83 0.11
C LEU A 129 9.36 7.44 0.67
N ARG A 130 8.47 6.48 0.59
CA ARG A 130 8.76 5.08 0.96
C ARG A 130 9.84 4.47 0.07
N GLU A 131 9.80 4.73 -1.23
CA GLU A 131 10.82 4.28 -2.18
C GLU A 131 12.19 4.90 -1.88
N ALA A 132 12.24 6.20 -1.59
CA ALA A 132 13.46 6.90 -1.21
C ALA A 132 14.10 6.32 0.05
N LEU A 133 13.29 6.09 1.10
CA LEU A 133 13.74 5.46 2.34
C LEU A 133 14.21 4.01 2.10
N SER A 134 13.44 3.23 1.34
CA SER A 134 13.83 1.86 0.98
C SER A 134 15.13 1.82 0.18
N GLY A 135 15.34 2.78 -0.72
CA GLY A 135 16.59 2.96 -1.46
C GLY A 135 17.78 3.25 -0.53
N ALA A 136 17.61 4.21 0.38
CA ALA A 136 18.64 4.58 1.34
C ALA A 136 19.02 3.43 2.29
N ILE A 137 18.03 2.62 2.73
CA ILE A 137 18.28 1.42 3.54
C ILE A 137 19.08 0.37 2.74
N ARG A 138 18.75 0.17 1.46
CA ARG A 138 19.47 -0.78 0.59
C ARG A 138 20.93 -0.42 0.36
N GLU A 139 21.27 0.85 0.43
CA GLU A 139 22.68 1.29 0.36
C GLU A 139 23.49 0.96 1.63
N VAL A 140 22.81 0.83 2.77
CA VAL A 140 23.40 0.42 4.05
C VAL A 140 23.40 -1.10 4.18
N LEU A 141 22.32 -1.75 3.71
CA LEU A 141 22.07 -3.19 3.79
C LEU A 141 21.60 -3.73 2.43
N PRO A 142 22.50 -4.02 1.48
CA PRO A 142 22.13 -4.44 0.13
C PRO A 142 21.30 -5.73 0.06
N GLU A 143 21.53 -6.67 0.98
CA GLU A 143 20.90 -7.98 0.98
C GLU A 143 19.55 -8.05 1.71
N ASN A 144 19.20 -7.03 2.49
CA ASN A 144 18.02 -7.06 3.33
C ASN A 144 16.85 -6.26 2.73
N LYS A 145 15.79 -6.98 2.38
CA LYS A 145 14.52 -6.36 1.98
C LYS A 145 13.73 -5.97 3.22
N VAL A 146 13.45 -4.68 3.35
CA VAL A 146 12.46 -4.15 4.27
C VAL A 146 11.08 -4.58 3.78
N GLU A 147 10.23 -5.11 4.66
CA GLU A 147 8.88 -5.54 4.30
C GLU A 147 7.94 -4.36 4.09
N MET A 148 8.04 -3.38 4.98
CA MET A 148 7.20 -2.19 4.95
C MET A 148 7.94 -1.00 5.58
N ILE A 149 7.73 0.18 5.01
CA ILE A 149 8.10 1.45 5.63
C ILE A 149 6.82 2.17 6.03
N GLY A 150 6.77 2.63 7.28
CA GLY A 150 5.68 3.39 7.83
C GLY A 150 6.16 4.72 8.41
N PHE A 151 5.21 5.55 8.80
CA PHE A 151 5.45 6.85 9.40
C PHE A 151 4.67 6.97 10.70
N TYR A 152 5.35 7.35 11.78
CA TYR A 152 4.70 7.74 13.02
C TYR A 152 4.10 9.13 12.91
N HIS A 153 4.76 9.98 12.10
CA HIS A 153 4.37 11.35 11.86
C HIS A 153 4.80 11.77 10.46
N PHE A 154 3.96 12.54 9.77
CA PHE A 154 4.30 13.21 8.52
C PHE A 154 3.50 14.50 8.42
N GLN A 155 4.18 15.59 8.18
CA GLN A 155 3.56 16.88 7.87
C GLN A 155 4.43 17.65 6.89
N PHE A 156 3.80 18.52 6.11
CA PHE A 156 4.49 19.53 5.33
C PHE A 156 3.72 20.84 5.36
N LEU A 157 4.45 21.94 5.29
CA LEU A 157 3.91 23.28 5.25
C LEU A 157 4.57 24.02 4.10
N GLU A 158 3.80 24.76 3.32
CA GLU A 158 4.29 25.64 2.26
C GLU A 158 4.09 27.11 2.70
N GLU A 159 5.19 27.88 2.74
CA GLU A 159 5.22 29.29 3.11
C GLU A 159 5.68 30.17 1.94
#